data_304a2d9f5eb7f454f7feab3616c0c5d0
#
_entry.id   304a2d9f5eb7f454f7feab3616c0c5d0
#
_cell.length_a   1.000
_cell.length_b   1.000
_cell.length_c   1.000
_cell.angle_alpha   90.00
_cell.angle_beta   90.00
_cell.angle_gamma   90.00
#
_symmetry.space_group_name_H-M   'P 1'
#
loop_
_entity.id
_entity.type
_entity.pdbx_description
1 polymer ?
#
loop_
_entity_poly.entity_id
_entity_poly.type
_entity_poly.pdbx_seq_one_letter_code
_entity_poly.pdbx_strand_id
1 'polypeptide(L)'
;MNLYVVTGSTRGLGQALARQIAARGGDRLLTIGRAPGDATHIEADLAHAAQVERAGDELERRIAGAAFGRAVLFNNAGVIAPVGPLEKVDAAELERNLAVNFVAPILLMRRFLRATAGVALRRVVNISSGAARRPIFGWSAYCAAKAGLDMASRVVALEAAGRGLAIEVSSLAPGVIDTPMQARAREASAEDFADIERFKAIKAEGTLRPAEDVAADILRLEAEGRLAGDPIQDLRQIA
;
A
#
# COMPACT_ATOMS: atom_id res chain seq x y z
N MET A 1 -4.23 22.30 -7.19
CA MET A 1 -4.86 21.16 -6.46
C MET A 1 -4.23 19.86 -6.92
N ASN A 2 -3.88 18.96 -6.02
CA ASN A 2 -3.42 17.61 -6.34
C ASN A 2 -4.51 16.59 -6.01
N LEU A 3 -4.40 15.40 -6.60
CA LEU A 3 -5.24 14.24 -6.28
C LEU A 3 -4.43 13.25 -5.45
N TYR A 4 -4.98 12.81 -4.34
CA TYR A 4 -4.47 11.69 -3.56
C TYR A 4 -5.52 10.59 -3.46
N VAL A 5 -5.11 9.35 -3.71
CA VAL A 5 -5.92 8.16 -3.54
C VAL A 5 -5.22 7.24 -2.53
N VAL A 6 -5.91 6.86 -1.45
CA VAL A 6 -5.33 6.02 -0.38
C VAL A 6 -6.20 4.77 -0.18
N THR A 7 -5.61 3.59 -0.31
CA THR A 7 -6.32 2.35 0.00
C THR A 7 -6.11 1.92 1.45
N GLY A 8 -7.13 1.34 2.10
CA GLY A 8 -7.03 0.87 3.48
C GLY A 8 -6.88 1.99 4.51
N SER A 9 -7.66 3.06 4.38
CA SER A 9 -7.57 4.31 5.16
C SER A 9 -8.25 4.26 6.53
N THR A 10 -8.82 3.14 6.96
CA THR A 10 -9.63 3.06 8.18
C THR A 10 -8.82 2.82 9.46
N ARG A 11 -7.56 2.44 9.35
CA ARG A 11 -6.65 2.17 10.48
C ARG A 11 -5.18 2.24 10.09
N GLY A 12 -4.30 2.32 11.09
CA GLY A 12 -2.84 2.25 10.93
C GLY A 12 -2.29 3.29 9.95
N LEU A 13 -1.30 2.90 9.15
CA LEU A 13 -0.60 3.81 8.24
C LEU A 13 -1.54 4.48 7.23
N GLY A 14 -2.50 3.75 6.65
CA GLY A 14 -3.44 4.34 5.68
C GLY A 14 -4.34 5.41 6.30
N GLN A 15 -4.76 5.23 7.55
CA GLN A 15 -5.52 6.25 8.29
C GLN A 15 -4.67 7.48 8.56
N ALA A 16 -3.41 7.29 8.99
CA ALA A 16 -2.50 8.39 9.25
C ALA A 16 -2.21 9.19 7.96
N LEU A 17 -1.96 8.50 6.83
CA LEU A 17 -1.80 9.15 5.52
C LEU A 17 -3.04 9.96 5.13
N ALA A 18 -4.23 9.36 5.20
CA ALA A 18 -5.47 10.04 4.82
C ALA A 18 -5.75 11.27 5.68
N ARG A 19 -5.58 11.16 7.01
CA ARG A 19 -5.77 12.29 7.95
C ARG A 19 -4.80 13.43 7.67
N GLN A 20 -3.52 13.14 7.47
CA GLN A 20 -2.51 14.17 7.22
C GLN A 20 -2.69 14.84 5.85
N ILE A 21 -3.10 14.08 4.81
CA ILE A 21 -3.45 14.65 3.51
C ILE A 21 -4.66 15.58 3.66
N ALA A 22 -5.73 15.13 4.32
CA ALA A 22 -6.93 15.95 4.54
C ALA A 22 -6.63 17.24 5.32
N ALA A 23 -5.75 17.17 6.33
CA ALA A 23 -5.36 18.30 7.16
C ALA A 23 -4.58 19.40 6.42
N ARG A 24 -3.92 19.07 5.29
CA ARG A 24 -3.17 20.06 4.48
C ARG A 24 -4.10 21.07 3.78
N GLY A 25 -5.35 20.67 3.49
CA GLY A 25 -6.29 21.48 2.71
C GLY A 25 -5.86 21.67 1.25
N GLY A 26 -6.78 22.14 0.42
CA GLY A 26 -6.50 22.49 -0.99
C GLY A 26 -6.29 21.34 -1.95
N ASP A 27 -6.06 20.12 -1.47
CA ASP A 27 -5.92 18.91 -2.28
C ASP A 27 -7.17 18.03 -2.22
N ARG A 28 -7.39 17.21 -3.24
CA ARG A 28 -8.49 16.26 -3.29
C ARG A 28 -8.02 14.90 -2.78
N LEU A 29 -8.64 14.42 -1.71
CA LEU A 29 -8.44 13.07 -1.18
C LEU A 29 -9.61 12.18 -1.59
N LEU A 30 -9.29 10.98 -2.10
CA LEU A 30 -10.21 9.86 -2.22
C LEU A 30 -9.63 8.66 -1.47
N THR A 31 -10.48 7.92 -0.79
CA THR A 31 -10.07 6.71 -0.06
C THR A 31 -10.81 5.49 -0.59
N ILE A 32 -10.17 4.31 -0.55
CA ILE A 32 -10.78 3.05 -1.00
C ILE A 32 -10.65 2.00 0.10
N GLY A 33 -11.75 1.36 0.46
CA GLY A 33 -11.74 0.32 1.48
C GLY A 33 -13.11 -0.30 1.74
N ARG A 34 -13.16 -1.27 2.65
CA ARG A 34 -14.36 -2.08 2.92
C ARG A 34 -15.43 -1.41 3.80
N ALA A 35 -14.97 -0.57 4.71
CA ALA A 35 -15.90 0.08 5.62
C ALA A 35 -16.65 1.21 4.89
N PRO A 36 -17.91 1.44 5.21
CA PRO A 36 -18.60 2.63 4.72
C PRO A 36 -17.86 3.91 5.19
N GLY A 37 -17.94 4.96 4.41
CA GLY A 37 -17.28 6.22 4.70
C GLY A 37 -18.08 7.42 4.20
N ASP A 38 -17.45 8.57 4.23
CA ASP A 38 -18.02 9.84 3.77
C ASP A 38 -17.96 9.97 2.23
N ALA A 39 -18.28 11.15 1.73
CA ALA A 39 -18.29 11.47 0.30
C ALA A 39 -16.91 11.33 -0.38
N THR A 40 -15.81 11.25 0.38
CA THR A 40 -14.46 11.02 -0.15
C THR A 40 -14.12 9.52 -0.28
N HIS A 41 -14.95 8.64 0.30
CA HIS A 41 -14.72 7.20 0.34
C HIS A 41 -15.37 6.45 -0.83
N ILE A 42 -14.65 5.46 -1.34
CA ILE A 42 -15.14 4.48 -2.32
C ILE A 42 -15.14 3.12 -1.63
N GLU A 43 -16.32 2.57 -1.43
CA GLU A 43 -16.47 1.27 -0.76
C GLU A 43 -16.09 0.12 -1.73
N ALA A 44 -15.12 -0.71 -1.32
CA ALA A 44 -14.73 -1.91 -2.06
C ALA A 44 -14.00 -2.92 -1.15
N ASP A 45 -14.37 -4.20 -1.23
CA ASP A 45 -13.51 -5.28 -0.72
C ASP A 45 -12.46 -5.63 -1.78
N LEU A 46 -11.22 -5.32 -1.48
CA LEU A 46 -10.07 -5.53 -2.37
C LEU A 46 -9.70 -7.01 -2.55
N ALA A 47 -10.35 -7.93 -1.84
CA ALA A 47 -10.24 -9.36 -2.10
C ALA A 47 -11.00 -9.79 -3.37
N HIS A 48 -11.85 -8.93 -3.91
CA HIS A 48 -12.71 -9.24 -5.06
C HIS A 48 -12.38 -8.35 -6.26
N ALA A 49 -11.75 -8.91 -7.29
CA ALA A 49 -11.33 -8.18 -8.48
C ALA A 49 -12.46 -7.36 -9.13
N ALA A 50 -13.70 -7.88 -9.17
CA ALA A 50 -14.84 -7.15 -9.68
C ALA A 50 -15.18 -5.89 -8.86
N GLN A 51 -14.95 -5.90 -7.55
CA GLN A 51 -15.13 -4.70 -6.72
C GLN A 51 -14.00 -3.70 -6.92
N VAL A 52 -12.78 -4.17 -7.12
CA VAL A 52 -11.62 -3.32 -7.47
C VAL A 52 -11.86 -2.61 -8.79
N GLU A 53 -12.38 -3.31 -9.81
CA GLU A 53 -12.71 -2.69 -11.11
C GLU A 53 -13.81 -1.63 -10.96
N ARG A 54 -14.89 -1.92 -10.22
CA ARG A 54 -15.94 -0.92 -9.92
C ARG A 54 -15.41 0.28 -9.15
N ALA A 55 -14.49 0.06 -8.21
CA ALA A 55 -13.83 1.18 -7.51
C ALA A 55 -13.00 2.04 -8.47
N GLY A 56 -12.38 1.43 -9.48
CA GLY A 56 -11.70 2.14 -10.55
C GLY A 56 -12.66 2.98 -11.41
N ASP A 57 -13.83 2.45 -11.78
CA ASP A 57 -14.87 3.20 -12.51
C ASP A 57 -15.37 4.39 -11.68
N GLU A 58 -15.58 4.17 -10.40
CA GLU A 58 -16.02 5.20 -9.47
C GLU A 58 -14.95 6.28 -9.27
N LEU A 59 -13.67 5.91 -9.17
CA LEU A 59 -12.54 6.83 -9.14
C LEU A 59 -12.56 7.74 -10.39
N GLU A 60 -12.63 7.13 -11.58
CA GLU A 60 -12.66 7.85 -12.86
C GLU A 60 -13.83 8.85 -12.91
N ARG A 61 -15.03 8.41 -12.53
CA ARG A 61 -16.22 9.25 -12.47
C ARG A 61 -16.05 10.43 -11.51
N ARG A 62 -15.47 10.21 -10.33
CA ARG A 62 -15.29 11.25 -9.31
C ARG A 62 -14.25 12.29 -9.68
N ILE A 63 -13.26 11.96 -10.50
CA ILE A 63 -12.23 12.93 -10.92
C ILE A 63 -12.52 13.56 -12.28
N ALA A 64 -13.55 13.10 -12.98
CA ALA A 64 -13.93 13.61 -14.30
C ALA A 64 -14.13 15.13 -14.27
N GLY A 65 -13.57 15.82 -15.28
CA GLY A 65 -13.65 17.27 -15.40
C GLY A 65 -12.81 18.09 -14.43
N ALA A 66 -12.09 17.46 -13.50
CA ALA A 66 -11.19 18.15 -12.60
C ALA A 66 -9.76 18.19 -13.15
N ALA A 67 -9.07 19.33 -12.97
CA ALA A 67 -7.68 19.51 -13.32
C ALA A 67 -6.78 19.33 -12.07
N PHE A 68 -5.78 18.47 -12.20
CA PHE A 68 -4.81 18.20 -11.15
C PHE A 68 -3.39 18.49 -11.65
N GLY A 69 -2.57 19.16 -10.82
CA GLY A 69 -1.15 19.33 -11.09
C GLY A 69 -0.37 18.02 -10.93
N ARG A 70 -0.80 17.20 -9.97
CA ARG A 70 -0.21 15.91 -9.66
C ARG A 70 -1.30 14.94 -9.16
N ALA A 71 -1.13 13.66 -9.46
CA ALA A 71 -1.97 12.59 -8.93
C ALA A 71 -1.10 11.52 -8.26
N VAL A 72 -1.46 11.13 -7.05
CA VAL A 72 -0.72 10.17 -6.20
C VAL A 72 -1.64 9.04 -5.74
N LEU A 73 -1.24 7.80 -5.97
CA LEU A 73 -1.90 6.61 -5.43
C LEU A 73 -1.02 5.98 -4.35
N PHE A 74 -1.56 5.86 -3.13
CA PHE A 74 -0.99 5.03 -2.07
C PHE A 74 -1.72 3.68 -2.00
N ASN A 75 -1.14 2.64 -2.58
CA ASN A 75 -1.58 1.26 -2.41
C ASN A 75 -1.09 0.76 -1.05
N ASN A 76 -1.86 1.07 0.01
CA ASN A 76 -1.51 0.76 1.39
C ASN A 76 -2.30 -0.43 1.96
N ALA A 77 -3.49 -0.71 1.48
CA ALA A 77 -4.28 -1.83 1.97
C ALA A 77 -3.48 -3.14 1.96
N GLY A 78 -3.59 -3.91 3.02
CA GLY A 78 -2.90 -5.19 3.13
C GLY A 78 -3.41 -6.04 4.29
N VAL A 79 -3.15 -7.34 4.19
CA VAL A 79 -3.46 -8.35 5.21
C VAL A 79 -2.25 -9.25 5.42
N ILE A 80 -2.05 -9.73 6.65
CA ILE A 80 -0.94 -10.63 6.99
C ILE A 80 -1.37 -12.11 6.93
N ALA A 81 -2.60 -12.41 7.33
CA ALA A 81 -3.12 -13.78 7.32
C ALA A 81 -3.16 -14.37 5.90
N PRO A 82 -2.97 -15.70 5.78
CA PRO A 82 -2.71 -16.66 6.85
C PRO A 82 -1.27 -16.58 7.37
N VAL A 83 -1.06 -17.02 8.61
CA VAL A 83 0.25 -17.18 9.24
C VAL A 83 0.41 -18.64 9.62
N GLY A 84 1.46 -19.29 9.11
CA GLY A 84 1.76 -20.71 9.38
C GLY A 84 2.51 -21.38 8.23
N PRO A 85 3.04 -22.60 8.46
CA PRO A 85 3.59 -23.44 7.41
C PRO A 85 2.61 -23.67 6.26
N LEU A 86 3.10 -23.68 5.03
CA LEU A 86 2.26 -23.67 3.82
C LEU A 86 1.23 -24.81 3.77
N GLU A 87 1.60 -25.99 4.26
CA GLU A 87 0.73 -27.15 4.27
C GLU A 87 -0.39 -27.09 5.34
N LYS A 88 -0.30 -26.13 6.28
CA LYS A 88 -1.29 -25.96 7.36
C LYS A 88 -2.25 -24.80 7.12
N VAL A 89 -1.96 -23.91 6.17
CA VAL A 89 -2.78 -22.71 5.97
C VAL A 89 -4.02 -23.00 5.12
N ASP A 90 -5.10 -22.29 5.43
CA ASP A 90 -6.36 -22.37 4.67
C ASP A 90 -6.19 -21.77 3.27
N ALA A 91 -6.68 -22.48 2.24
CA ALA A 91 -6.55 -22.08 0.85
C ALA A 91 -7.30 -20.77 0.54
N ALA A 92 -8.49 -20.56 1.12
CA ALA A 92 -9.26 -19.35 0.89
C ALA A 92 -8.59 -18.12 1.54
N GLU A 93 -7.95 -18.29 2.70
CA GLU A 93 -7.15 -17.23 3.31
C GLU A 93 -5.88 -16.91 2.50
N LEU A 94 -5.24 -17.93 1.91
CA LEU A 94 -4.10 -17.77 1.02
C LEU A 94 -4.51 -16.98 -0.24
N GLU A 95 -5.59 -17.36 -0.90
CA GLU A 95 -6.15 -16.65 -2.07
C GLU A 95 -6.49 -15.20 -1.70
N ARG A 96 -7.14 -14.98 -0.56
CA ARG A 96 -7.46 -13.65 -0.07
C ARG A 96 -6.21 -12.80 0.16
N ASN A 97 -5.14 -13.37 0.72
CA ASN A 97 -3.87 -12.68 0.91
C ASN A 97 -3.30 -12.20 -0.42
N LEU A 98 -3.20 -13.09 -1.41
CA LEU A 98 -2.71 -12.75 -2.74
C LEU A 98 -3.61 -11.72 -3.44
N ALA A 99 -4.92 -11.87 -3.33
CA ALA A 99 -5.87 -10.93 -3.91
C ALA A 99 -5.68 -9.50 -3.35
N VAL A 100 -5.61 -9.34 -2.02
CA VAL A 100 -5.50 -8.01 -1.38
C VAL A 100 -4.10 -7.41 -1.52
N ASN A 101 -3.04 -8.21 -1.35
CA ASN A 101 -1.67 -7.68 -1.28
C ASN A 101 -0.98 -7.57 -2.65
N PHE A 102 -1.49 -8.25 -3.68
CA PHE A 102 -0.85 -8.29 -5.00
C PHE A 102 -1.81 -7.96 -6.14
N VAL A 103 -2.92 -8.69 -6.30
CA VAL A 103 -3.82 -8.49 -7.45
C VAL A 103 -4.49 -7.12 -7.39
N ALA A 104 -5.07 -6.74 -6.27
CA ALA A 104 -5.76 -5.46 -6.11
C ALA A 104 -4.85 -4.24 -6.35
N PRO A 105 -3.62 -4.15 -5.79
CA PRO A 105 -2.70 -3.07 -6.11
C PRO A 105 -2.40 -2.94 -7.61
N ILE A 106 -2.22 -4.05 -8.34
CA ILE A 106 -1.96 -4.03 -9.78
C ILE A 106 -3.17 -3.51 -10.54
N LEU A 107 -4.37 -4.00 -10.23
CA LEU A 107 -5.60 -3.53 -10.86
C LEU A 107 -5.83 -2.04 -10.58
N LEU A 108 -5.61 -1.59 -9.35
CA LEU A 108 -5.75 -0.18 -8.98
C LEU A 108 -4.69 0.70 -9.65
N MET A 109 -3.43 0.26 -9.76
CA MET A 109 -2.41 0.96 -10.55
C MET A 109 -2.88 1.16 -11.99
N ARG A 110 -3.35 0.07 -12.65
CA ARG A 110 -3.86 0.12 -14.01
C ARG A 110 -5.01 1.13 -14.15
N ARG A 111 -6.00 1.08 -13.26
CA ARG A 111 -7.18 1.98 -13.27
C ARG A 111 -6.78 3.42 -12.99
N PHE A 112 -5.95 3.66 -11.99
CA PHE A 112 -5.47 4.98 -11.62
C PHE A 112 -4.67 5.64 -12.75
N LEU A 113 -3.72 4.92 -13.34
CA LEU A 113 -2.90 5.45 -14.45
C LEU A 113 -3.72 5.77 -15.70
N ARG A 114 -4.80 5.03 -15.97
CA ARG A 114 -5.75 5.33 -17.05
C ARG A 114 -6.61 6.55 -16.72
N ALA A 115 -7.22 6.59 -15.56
CA ALA A 115 -8.09 7.68 -15.11
C ALA A 115 -7.35 9.03 -15.02
N THR A 116 -6.04 9.00 -14.74
CA THR A 116 -5.19 10.20 -14.60
C THR A 116 -4.30 10.46 -15.84
N ALA A 117 -4.61 9.91 -17.00
CA ALA A 117 -3.76 10.00 -18.19
C ALA A 117 -3.42 11.45 -18.61
N GLY A 118 -4.33 12.40 -18.36
CA GLY A 118 -4.12 13.83 -18.62
C GLY A 118 -3.37 14.61 -17.54
N VAL A 119 -2.99 13.96 -16.41
CA VAL A 119 -2.27 14.63 -15.33
C VAL A 119 -0.76 14.63 -15.61
N ALA A 120 -0.12 15.79 -15.46
CA ALA A 120 1.29 15.98 -15.83
C ALA A 120 2.25 15.07 -15.06
N LEU A 121 2.04 14.88 -13.76
CA LEU A 121 2.84 13.99 -12.93
C LEU A 121 1.94 12.98 -12.21
N ARG A 122 2.19 11.70 -12.42
CA ARG A 122 1.47 10.58 -11.79
C ARG A 122 2.44 9.78 -10.95
N ARG A 123 2.10 9.59 -9.69
CA ARG A 123 2.93 8.81 -8.76
C ARG A 123 2.16 7.66 -8.15
N VAL A 124 2.78 6.49 -8.10
CA VAL A 124 2.27 5.32 -7.39
C VAL A 124 3.25 4.94 -6.29
N VAL A 125 2.76 4.87 -5.07
CA VAL A 125 3.51 4.41 -3.90
C VAL A 125 2.84 3.13 -3.39
N ASN A 126 3.45 2.00 -3.71
CA ASN A 126 3.03 0.70 -3.21
C ASN A 126 3.67 0.47 -1.84
N ILE A 127 2.87 0.29 -0.80
CA ILE A 127 3.40 -0.05 0.53
C ILE A 127 3.79 -1.54 0.53
N SER A 128 5.09 -1.76 0.45
CA SER A 128 5.73 -3.06 0.46
C SER A 128 6.15 -3.49 1.87
N SER A 129 7.12 -4.36 1.96
CA SER A 129 7.64 -4.89 3.22
C SER A 129 9.07 -5.43 3.03
N GLY A 130 9.85 -5.50 4.11
CA GLY A 130 11.06 -6.31 4.13
C GLY A 130 10.84 -7.78 3.79
N ALA A 131 9.61 -8.28 3.96
CA ALA A 131 9.18 -9.62 3.56
C ALA A 131 9.22 -9.87 2.04
N ALA A 132 9.23 -8.81 1.23
CA ALA A 132 9.41 -8.92 -0.23
C ALA A 132 10.84 -9.37 -0.62
N ARG A 133 11.83 -9.17 0.27
CA ARG A 133 13.26 -9.29 -0.02
C ARG A 133 13.96 -10.35 0.83
N ARG A 134 13.27 -10.93 1.80
CA ARG A 134 13.78 -12.03 2.64
C ARG A 134 12.65 -12.97 3.00
N PRO A 135 12.90 -14.28 3.07
CA PRO A 135 11.90 -15.23 3.54
C PRO A 135 11.62 -15.02 5.03
N ILE A 136 10.35 -15.17 5.40
CA ILE A 136 9.90 -15.19 6.80
C ILE A 136 9.08 -16.45 6.99
N PHE A 137 9.44 -17.26 7.99
CA PHE A 137 8.75 -18.50 8.32
C PHE A 137 7.26 -18.22 8.61
N GLY A 138 6.37 -19.01 8.03
CA GLY A 138 4.92 -18.87 8.20
C GLY A 138 4.26 -17.76 7.36
N TRP A 139 5.00 -17.03 6.51
CA TRP A 139 4.47 -15.92 5.70
C TRP A 139 4.59 -16.16 4.20
N SER A 140 4.43 -17.40 3.74
CA SER A 140 4.60 -17.76 2.33
C SER A 140 3.78 -16.89 1.38
N ALA A 141 2.47 -16.76 1.61
CA ALA A 141 1.58 -15.93 0.80
C ALA A 141 1.97 -14.44 0.84
N TYR A 142 2.25 -13.92 2.05
CA TYR A 142 2.59 -12.50 2.21
C TYR A 142 3.94 -12.15 1.57
N CYS A 143 4.97 -12.97 1.76
CA CYS A 143 6.27 -12.79 1.12
C CYS A 143 6.14 -12.83 -0.41
N ALA A 144 5.43 -13.83 -0.96
CA ALA A 144 5.19 -13.96 -2.39
C ALA A 144 4.44 -12.75 -2.96
N ALA A 145 3.36 -12.31 -2.29
CA ALA A 145 2.57 -11.15 -2.71
C ALA A 145 3.41 -9.86 -2.74
N LYS A 146 4.22 -9.61 -1.69
CA LYS A 146 5.04 -8.40 -1.62
C LYS A 146 6.23 -8.45 -2.58
N ALA A 147 6.85 -9.61 -2.80
CA ALA A 147 7.88 -9.78 -3.82
C ALA A 147 7.32 -9.57 -5.24
N GLY A 148 6.12 -10.10 -5.52
CA GLY A 148 5.41 -9.85 -6.78
C GLY A 148 5.10 -8.37 -6.97
N LEU A 149 4.67 -7.67 -5.93
CA LEU A 149 4.39 -6.24 -5.97
C LEU A 149 5.66 -5.41 -6.23
N ASP A 150 6.79 -5.76 -5.61
CA ASP A 150 8.09 -5.15 -5.88
C ASP A 150 8.47 -5.33 -7.37
N MET A 151 8.32 -6.53 -7.91
CA MET A 151 8.63 -6.80 -9.33
C MET A 151 7.68 -6.04 -10.26
N ALA A 152 6.37 -6.05 -10.01
CA ALA A 152 5.40 -5.29 -10.79
C ALA A 152 5.71 -3.78 -10.80
N SER A 153 6.14 -3.23 -9.66
CA SER A 153 6.55 -1.82 -9.56
C SER A 153 7.75 -1.51 -10.47
N ARG A 154 8.75 -2.40 -10.51
CA ARG A 154 9.90 -2.26 -11.43
C ARG A 154 9.49 -2.29 -12.89
N VAL A 155 8.59 -3.21 -13.26
CA VAL A 155 8.11 -3.33 -14.64
C VAL A 155 7.35 -2.08 -15.05
N VAL A 156 6.42 -1.58 -14.23
CA VAL A 156 5.66 -0.36 -14.56
C VAL A 156 6.56 0.88 -14.64
N ALA A 157 7.58 0.98 -13.78
CA ALA A 157 8.56 2.06 -13.87
C ALA A 157 9.39 1.98 -15.17
N LEU A 158 9.81 0.77 -15.57
CA LEU A 158 10.53 0.53 -16.84
C LEU A 158 9.66 0.89 -18.05
N GLU A 159 8.39 0.49 -18.06
CA GLU A 159 7.43 0.81 -19.12
C GLU A 159 7.19 2.32 -19.23
N ALA A 160 7.10 3.02 -18.10
CA ALA A 160 6.94 4.47 -18.05
C ALA A 160 8.15 5.18 -18.64
N ALA A 161 9.36 4.78 -18.24
CA ALA A 161 10.62 5.33 -18.72
C ALA A 161 10.79 5.08 -20.24
N GLY A 162 10.52 3.85 -20.71
CA GLY A 162 10.63 3.49 -22.14
C GLY A 162 9.65 4.24 -23.06
N ARG A 163 8.57 4.78 -22.47
CA ARG A 163 7.55 5.59 -23.17
C ARG A 163 7.69 7.09 -22.93
N GLY A 164 8.70 7.55 -22.18
CA GLY A 164 8.88 8.96 -21.85
C GLY A 164 7.72 9.56 -21.04
N LEU A 165 7.02 8.76 -20.23
CA LEU A 165 5.89 9.21 -19.43
C LEU A 165 6.34 9.69 -18.05
N ALA A 166 5.79 10.81 -17.59
CA ALA A 166 6.00 11.30 -16.22
C ALA A 166 5.17 10.48 -15.20
N ILE A 167 5.54 9.22 -15.08
CA ILE A 167 4.98 8.26 -14.12
C ILE A 167 6.13 7.79 -13.23
N GLU A 168 6.00 8.00 -11.94
CA GLU A 168 6.94 7.53 -10.93
C GLU A 168 6.28 6.41 -10.11
N VAL A 169 6.95 5.28 -9.99
CA VAL A 169 6.46 4.13 -9.23
C VAL A 169 7.49 3.75 -8.19
N SER A 170 7.08 3.70 -6.94
CA SER A 170 7.89 3.18 -5.84
C SER A 170 7.18 2.07 -5.08
N SER A 171 7.94 1.05 -4.70
CA SER A 171 7.54 0.00 -3.77
C SER A 171 8.35 0.19 -2.51
N LEU A 172 7.71 0.76 -1.49
CA LEU A 172 8.34 1.28 -0.28
C LEU A 172 8.10 0.35 0.91
N ALA A 173 9.16 -0.21 1.48
CA ALA A 173 9.11 -0.88 2.76
C ALA A 173 9.14 0.17 3.90
N PRO A 174 8.06 0.32 4.69
CA PRO A 174 7.98 1.39 5.67
C PRO A 174 8.66 1.07 7.02
N GLY A 175 9.26 -0.11 7.14
CA GLY A 175 9.76 -0.65 8.41
C GLY A 175 8.67 -1.34 9.23
N VAL A 176 8.95 -1.56 10.52
CA VAL A 176 7.98 -2.15 11.45
C VAL A 176 7.23 -1.03 12.18
N ILE A 177 5.91 -0.99 11.95
CA ILE A 177 5.04 0.09 12.41
C ILE A 177 4.10 -0.43 13.49
N ASP A 178 3.78 0.36 14.49
CA ASP A 178 2.76 0.02 15.48
C ASP A 178 1.36 0.11 14.87
N THR A 179 0.87 -1.03 14.39
CA THR A 179 -0.40 -1.15 13.69
C THR A 179 -1.15 -2.41 14.13
N PRO A 180 -2.48 -2.49 13.89
CA PRO A 180 -3.24 -3.71 14.11
C PRO A 180 -2.71 -4.92 13.32
N MET A 181 -2.08 -4.72 12.17
CA MET A 181 -1.44 -5.80 11.41
C MET A 181 -0.27 -6.41 12.20
N GLN A 182 0.56 -5.58 12.80
CA GLN A 182 1.68 -6.03 13.61
C GLN A 182 1.18 -6.72 14.91
N ALA A 183 0.07 -6.22 15.51
CA ALA A 183 -0.57 -6.89 16.62
C ALA A 183 -1.05 -8.29 16.22
N ARG A 184 -1.70 -8.43 15.06
CA ARG A 184 -2.16 -9.72 14.54
C ARG A 184 -1.03 -10.72 14.31
N ALA A 185 0.14 -10.27 13.83
CA ALA A 185 1.31 -11.14 13.66
C ALA A 185 1.80 -11.73 15.00
N ARG A 186 1.66 -11.00 16.11
CA ARG A 186 2.05 -11.47 17.46
C ARG A 186 1.04 -12.44 18.10
N GLU A 187 -0.14 -12.62 17.52
CA GLU A 187 -1.15 -13.59 18.00
C GLU A 187 -0.87 -15.02 17.53
N ALA A 188 0.04 -15.20 16.55
CA ALA A 188 0.42 -16.51 16.06
C ALA A 188 1.12 -17.34 17.13
N SER A 189 1.13 -18.68 16.98
CA SER A 189 1.94 -19.57 17.80
C SER A 189 3.42 -19.52 17.38
N ALA A 190 4.32 -19.93 18.27
CA ALA A 190 5.74 -20.08 17.91
C ALA A 190 5.96 -21.18 16.85
N GLU A 191 5.07 -22.16 16.79
CA GLU A 191 5.08 -23.22 15.78
C GLU A 191 4.72 -22.69 14.39
N ASP A 192 3.78 -21.73 14.31
CA ASP A 192 3.31 -21.15 13.06
C ASP A 192 4.15 -19.94 12.61
N PHE A 193 4.84 -19.26 13.55
CA PHE A 193 5.64 -18.08 13.28
C PHE A 193 6.93 -18.07 14.11
N ALA A 194 8.01 -18.58 13.56
CA ALA A 194 9.29 -18.74 14.26
C ALA A 194 9.88 -17.40 14.77
N ASP A 195 9.60 -16.28 14.08
CA ASP A 195 10.08 -14.94 14.46
C ASP A 195 9.23 -14.26 15.57
N ILE A 196 8.25 -14.95 16.15
CA ILE A 196 7.26 -14.36 17.08
C ILE A 196 7.91 -13.65 18.27
N GLU A 197 8.92 -14.26 18.87
CA GLU A 197 9.59 -13.67 20.06
C GLU A 197 10.31 -12.37 19.69
N ARG A 198 10.92 -12.29 18.52
CA ARG A 198 11.48 -11.04 17.99
C ARG A 198 10.42 -9.96 17.83
N PHE A 199 9.23 -10.31 17.31
CA PHE A 199 8.13 -9.35 17.13
C PHE A 199 7.55 -8.88 18.47
N LYS A 200 7.52 -9.75 19.48
CA LYS A 200 7.15 -9.39 20.86
C LYS A 200 8.21 -8.46 21.49
N ALA A 201 9.50 -8.77 21.33
CA ALA A 201 10.61 -7.98 21.86
C ALA A 201 10.59 -6.54 21.28
N ILE A 202 10.47 -6.38 19.96
CA ILE A 202 10.36 -5.07 19.32
C ILE A 202 9.23 -4.22 19.93
N LYS A 203 8.07 -4.84 20.24
CA LYS A 203 6.98 -4.13 20.92
C LYS A 203 7.31 -3.78 22.37
N ALA A 204 7.89 -4.72 23.11
CA ALA A 204 8.26 -4.52 24.51
C ALA A 204 9.33 -3.43 24.68
N GLU A 205 10.28 -3.36 23.77
CA GLU A 205 11.35 -2.35 23.72
C GLU A 205 10.87 -0.97 23.27
N GLY A 206 9.61 -0.84 22.84
CA GLY A 206 9.05 0.43 22.37
C GLY A 206 9.68 0.96 21.06
N THR A 207 10.31 0.10 20.27
CA THR A 207 11.03 0.49 19.06
C THR A 207 10.13 0.52 17.81
N LEU A 208 8.82 0.20 17.96
CA LEU A 208 7.84 0.37 16.89
C LEU A 208 7.60 1.85 16.62
N ARG A 209 7.72 2.24 15.35
CA ARG A 209 7.41 3.62 14.96
C ARG A 209 5.90 3.85 14.95
N PRO A 210 5.41 4.99 15.49
CA PRO A 210 4.01 5.39 15.34
C PRO A 210 3.63 5.51 13.85
N ALA A 211 2.40 5.12 13.51
CA ALA A 211 1.90 5.22 12.13
C ALA A 211 1.88 6.67 11.62
N GLU A 212 1.64 7.62 12.51
CA GLU A 212 1.63 9.06 12.24
C GLU A 212 3.01 9.55 11.78
N ASP A 213 4.07 9.15 12.46
CA ASP A 213 5.44 9.57 12.12
C ASP A 213 5.88 8.97 10.77
N VAL A 214 5.55 7.70 10.55
CA VAL A 214 5.83 7.03 9.28
C VAL A 214 5.06 7.68 8.13
N ALA A 215 3.79 8.04 8.34
CA ALA A 215 2.99 8.75 7.35
C ALA A 215 3.58 10.14 7.03
N ALA A 216 4.04 10.87 8.05
CA ALA A 216 4.66 12.18 7.88
C ALA A 216 5.93 12.08 7.02
N ASP A 217 6.80 11.11 7.29
CA ASP A 217 8.00 10.88 6.48
C ASP A 217 7.66 10.52 5.04
N ILE A 218 6.72 9.59 4.81
CA ILE A 218 6.31 9.20 3.47
C ILE A 218 5.77 10.42 2.69
N LEU A 219 4.92 11.23 3.31
CA LEU A 219 4.33 12.40 2.66
C LEU A 219 5.35 13.53 2.44
N ARG A 220 6.36 13.66 3.29
CA ARG A 220 7.49 14.58 3.11
C ARG A 220 8.33 14.15 1.92
N LEU A 221 8.78 12.89 1.90
CA LEU A 221 9.60 12.33 0.80
C LEU A 221 8.85 12.37 -0.54
N GLU A 222 7.54 12.12 -0.52
CA GLU A 222 6.68 12.23 -1.69
C GLU A 222 6.66 13.68 -2.21
N ALA A 223 6.46 14.67 -1.34
CA ALA A 223 6.43 16.07 -1.72
C ALA A 223 7.79 16.58 -2.25
N GLU A 224 8.89 16.10 -1.68
CA GLU A 224 10.26 16.40 -2.09
C GLU A 224 10.69 15.66 -3.39
N GLY A 225 9.87 14.77 -3.94
CA GLY A 225 10.23 13.95 -5.11
C GLY A 225 11.24 12.84 -4.82
N ARG A 226 11.55 12.56 -3.56
CA ARG A 226 12.56 11.56 -3.15
C ARG A 226 12.09 10.12 -3.25
N LEU A 227 10.81 9.90 -3.58
CA LEU A 227 10.28 8.59 -3.93
C LEU A 227 10.40 8.28 -5.43
N ALA A 228 10.98 9.20 -6.24
CA ALA A 228 11.37 8.94 -7.61
C ALA A 228 12.73 8.23 -7.71
N GLY A 229 13.02 7.61 -8.85
CA GLY A 229 14.29 6.93 -9.11
C GLY A 229 14.21 5.43 -8.92
N ASP A 230 14.93 4.84 -7.96
CA ASP A 230 14.85 3.38 -7.71
C ASP A 230 13.42 2.99 -7.28
N PRO A 231 12.75 2.11 -8.03
CA PRO A 231 11.42 1.67 -7.64
C PRO A 231 11.36 0.91 -6.31
N ILE A 232 12.47 0.39 -5.81
CA ILE A 232 12.50 -0.45 -4.61
C ILE A 232 13.22 0.28 -3.47
N GLN A 233 12.44 0.74 -2.51
CA GLN A 233 12.93 1.60 -1.44
C GLN A 233 12.64 1.04 -0.05
N ASP A 234 13.47 1.44 0.91
CA ASP A 234 13.27 1.20 2.34
C ASP A 234 13.30 2.54 3.07
N LEU A 235 12.19 2.87 3.75
CA LEU A 235 12.05 4.16 4.44
C LEU A 235 13.16 4.41 5.45
N ARG A 236 13.67 3.35 6.09
CA ARG A 236 14.76 3.44 7.07
C ARG A 236 16.10 3.89 6.48
N GLN A 237 16.24 3.86 5.16
CA GLN A 237 17.47 4.23 4.44
C GLN A 237 17.37 5.62 3.80
N ILE A 238 16.15 6.13 3.61
CA ILE A 238 15.88 7.35 2.85
C ILE A 238 15.18 8.46 3.66
N ALA A 239 14.68 8.17 4.87
CA ALA A 239 14.01 9.14 5.74
C ALA A 239 14.98 10.07 6.49
#